data_569150b04aad044c182035c5a3945c97
#
_entry.id   569150b04aad044c182035c5a3945c97
#
_cell.length_a   1.000
_cell.length_b   1.000
_cell.length_c   1.000
_cell.angle_alpha   90.00
_cell.angle_beta   90.00
_cell.angle_gamma   90.00
#
_symmetry.space_group_name_H-M   'P 1'
#
loop_
_entity.id
_entity.type
_entity.pdbx_description
1 polymer ?
#
loop_
_entity_poly.entity_id
_entity_poly.type
_entity_poly.pdbx_seq_one_letter_code
_entity_poly.pdbx_strand_id
1 'polypeptide(L)' 'MKEVVDGLVDELLQVVYKYHGTMVLATTLGCLEMVKVQLIQEHMEEDEDD' A
#
# COMPACT_ATOMS: atom_id res chain seq x y z
N MET A 1 16.06 -7.43 6.58
CA MET A 1 14.95 -6.50 6.31
C MET A 1 14.83 -6.13 4.83
N LYS A 2 15.93 -6.01 4.13
CA LYS A 2 15.89 -5.67 2.71
C LYS A 2 15.09 -6.69 1.90
N GLU A 3 15.28 -7.97 2.16
CA GLU A 3 14.56 -9.00 1.43
C GLU A 3 13.05 -8.93 1.69
N VAL A 4 12.67 -8.61 2.93
CA VAL A 4 11.25 -8.47 3.26
C VAL A 4 10.65 -7.27 2.56
N VAL A 5 11.36 -6.16 2.57
CA VAL A 5 10.88 -4.94 1.88
C VAL A 5 10.75 -5.18 0.39
N ASP A 6 11.78 -5.78 -0.21
CA ASP A 6 11.75 -6.07 -1.65
C ASP A 6 10.63 -7.04 -2.00
N GLY A 7 10.40 -8.03 -1.15
CA GLY A 7 9.33 -8.99 -1.36
C GLY A 7 7.95 -8.34 -1.30
N LEU A 8 7.74 -7.46 -0.32
CA LEU A 8 6.45 -6.77 -0.20
C LEU A 8 6.22 -5.84 -1.38
N VAL A 9 7.24 -5.08 -1.77
CA VAL A 9 7.11 -4.19 -2.94
C VAL A 9 6.76 -5.01 -4.18
N ASP A 10 7.43 -6.14 -4.36
CA ASP A 10 7.19 -7.00 -5.52
C ASP A 10 5.75 -7.51 -5.54
N GLU A 11 5.25 -7.97 -4.40
CA GLU A 11 3.86 -8.45 -4.30
C GLU A 11 2.86 -7.33 -4.58
N LEU A 12 3.12 -6.14 -4.06
CA LEU A 12 2.24 -4.99 -4.31
C LEU A 12 2.22 -4.64 -5.80
N LEU A 13 3.37 -4.70 -6.45
CA LEU A 13 3.43 -4.46 -7.89
C LEU A 13 2.60 -5.49 -8.65
N GLN A 14 2.65 -6.76 -8.25
CA GLN A 14 1.87 -7.79 -8.89
C GLN A 14 0.37 -7.53 -8.75
N VAL A 15 -0.08 -7.09 -7.58
CA VAL A 15 -1.47 -6.74 -7.39
C VAL A 15 -1.87 -5.57 -8.28
N VAL A 16 -1.03 -4.53 -8.34
CA VAL A 16 -1.28 -3.37 -9.19
C VAL A 16 -1.41 -3.80 -10.65
N TYR A 17 -0.53 -4.68 -11.10
CA TYR A 17 -0.56 -5.12 -12.49
C TYR A 17 -1.83 -5.90 -12.85
N LYS A 18 -2.47 -6.53 -11.88
CA LYS A 18 -3.77 -7.19 -12.13
C LYS A 18 -4.81 -6.19 -12.61
N TYR A 19 -4.73 -4.97 -12.14
CA TYR A 19 -5.71 -3.94 -12.47
C TYR A 19 -5.22 -2.98 -13.53
N HIS A 20 -4.08 -3.29 -14.14
CA HIS A 20 -3.39 -2.37 -15.05
C HIS A 20 -4.27 -1.89 -16.19
N GLY A 21 -5.08 -2.75 -16.76
CA GLY A 21 -5.92 -2.38 -17.89
C GLY A 21 -7.18 -1.61 -17.52
N THR A 22 -7.49 -1.47 -16.23
CA THR A 22 -8.75 -0.88 -15.78
C THR A 22 -8.58 0.46 -15.07
N MET A 23 -7.33 0.84 -14.74
CA MET A 23 -7.09 2.08 -14.02
C MET A 23 -5.94 2.85 -14.64
N VAL A 24 -6.08 4.17 -14.65
CA VAL A 24 -4.95 5.01 -15.04
C VAL A 24 -3.97 5.10 -13.87
N LEU A 25 -2.75 5.45 -14.16
CA LEU A 25 -1.68 5.50 -13.19
C LEU A 25 -2.01 6.41 -11.99
N ALA A 26 -2.59 7.57 -12.26
CA ALA A 26 -2.93 8.51 -11.18
C ALA A 26 -3.90 7.88 -10.18
N THR A 27 -4.89 7.14 -10.67
CA THR A 27 -5.85 6.45 -9.80
C THR A 27 -5.15 5.38 -8.97
N THR A 28 -4.23 4.64 -9.59
CA THR A 28 -3.47 3.61 -8.89
C THR A 28 -2.65 4.22 -7.75
N LEU A 29 -1.97 5.33 -8.03
CA LEU A 29 -1.18 6.00 -7.01
C LEU A 29 -2.06 6.52 -5.88
N GLY A 30 -3.26 7.01 -6.21
CA GLY A 30 -4.23 7.43 -5.21
C GLY A 30 -4.66 6.28 -4.31
N CYS A 31 -4.89 5.10 -4.87
CA CYS A 31 -5.25 3.92 -4.09
C CYS A 31 -4.14 3.55 -3.11
N LEU A 32 -2.89 3.61 -3.55
CA LEU A 32 -1.76 3.30 -2.68
C LEU A 32 -1.66 4.31 -1.54
N GLU A 33 -1.94 5.58 -1.81
CA GLU A 33 -1.96 6.60 -0.77
C GLU A 33 -3.07 6.33 0.25
N MET A 34 -4.22 5.87 -0.20
CA MET A 34 -5.32 5.53 0.70
C MET A 34 -4.93 4.38 1.63
N VAL A 35 -4.25 3.38 1.09
CA VAL A 35 -3.76 2.26 1.91
C VAL A 35 -2.76 2.78 2.95
N LYS A 36 -1.86 3.64 2.52
CA LYS A 36 -0.87 4.23 3.43
C LYS A 36 -1.55 4.99 4.56
N VAL A 37 -2.51 5.83 4.25
CA VAL A 37 -3.23 6.61 5.26
C VAL A 37 -3.95 5.69 6.22
N GLN A 38 -4.60 4.66 5.71
CA GLN A 38 -5.33 3.72 6.54
C GLN A 38 -4.41 2.97 7.51
N LEU A 39 -3.24 2.56 7.03
CA LEU A 39 -2.26 1.89 7.89
C LEU A 39 -1.78 2.82 9.00
N ILE A 40 -1.53 4.07 8.65
CA ILE A 40 -1.09 5.06 9.63
C ILE A 40 -2.17 5.26 10.70
N GLN A 41 -3.42 5.39 10.28
CA GLN A 41 -4.53 5.58 11.22
C GLN A 41 -4.67 4.40 12.17
N GLU A 42 -4.58 3.20 11.64
CA GLU A 42 -4.68 2.00 12.48
C GLU A 42 -3.57 1.93 13.52
N HIS A 43 -2.36 2.28 13.12
CA HIS A 43 -1.23 2.28 14.04
C HIS A 43 -1.32 3.40 15.06
N MET A 44 -1.82 4.56 14.66
CA MET A 44 -1.99 5.67 15.59
C MET A 44 -3.02 5.33 16.66
N GLU A 45 -4.07 4.62 16.29
CA GLU A 45 -5.06 4.18 17.27
C GLU A 45 -4.44 3.24 18.28
N GLU A 46 -3.57 2.34 17.83
CA GLU A 46 -2.88 1.45 18.74
C GLU A 46 -1.95 2.20 19.67
N ASP A 47 -1.27 3.21 19.17
CA ASP A 47 -0.33 4.01 19.94
C ASP A 47 -1.04 4.81 21.02
N GLU A 48 -2.27 5.24 20.74
CA GLU A 48 -3.04 6.01 21.72
C GLU A 48 -3.35 5.21 22.97
N ASP A 49 -3.43 3.91 22.84
CA ASP A 49 -3.72 3.04 23.97
C ASP A 49 -2.57 2.95 24.97
N ASP A 50 -1.40 3.33 24.54
CA ASP A 50 -0.24 3.34 25.42
C ASP A 50 -0.27 4.54 26.35
#